data_68a05ce32a26f8ec7d90fe5ee0c89b30
#
_entry.id   68a05ce32a26f8ec7d90fe5ee0c89b30
#
_cell.length_a   1.000
_cell.length_b   1.000
_cell.length_c   1.000
_cell.angle_alpha   90.00
_cell.angle_beta   90.00
_cell.angle_gamma   90.00
#
_symmetry.space_group_name_H-M   'P 1'
#
loop_
_entity.id
_entity.type
_entity.pdbx_description
1 polymer ?
#
loop_
_entity_poly.entity_id
_entity_poly.type
_entity_poly.pdbx_seq_one_letter_code
_entity_poly.pdbx_strand_id
1 'polypeptide(L)'
;MKIYNKLVRDKIPEIIASDNGKTCVTRIMEDGEYLETLNTKMQEELKEYLESGDVEELADLEEVLRAILDVKNVSYEEFEIIRNTKVEKRGAFKKKIFLESVSEKDDK
;
A
#
# COMPACT_ATOMS: atom_id res chain seq x y z
N MET A 1 11.28 27.81 7.26
CA MET A 1 10.45 27.00 6.33
C MET A 1 11.04 25.61 6.19
N LYS A 2 10.22 24.59 6.34
CA LYS A 2 10.66 23.20 6.21
C LYS A 2 10.07 22.58 4.94
N ILE A 3 10.88 21.92 4.16
CA ILE A 3 10.50 21.31 2.88
C ILE A 3 10.28 19.81 3.08
N TYR A 4 9.11 19.31 2.70
CA TYR A 4 8.76 17.88 2.83
C TYR A 4 8.74 17.17 1.49
N ASN A 5 8.13 17.77 0.46
CA ASN A 5 8.00 17.20 -0.90
C ASN A 5 7.56 15.74 -0.86
N LYS A 6 6.41 15.48 -0.22
CA LYS A 6 5.90 14.12 -0.11
C LYS A 6 4.38 14.08 -0.19
N LEU A 7 3.87 12.92 -0.58
CA LEU A 7 2.45 12.63 -0.58
C LEU A 7 1.95 12.53 0.87
N VAL A 8 0.82 13.18 1.14
CA VAL A 8 0.19 13.14 2.47
C VAL A 8 -1.29 12.75 2.32
N ARG A 9 -1.89 12.26 3.41
CA ARG A 9 -3.32 11.97 3.45
C ARG A 9 -4.11 13.27 3.31
N ASP A 10 -5.35 13.14 2.84
CA ASP A 10 -6.20 14.26 2.42
C ASP A 10 -6.41 15.33 3.49
N LYS A 11 -6.50 14.93 4.75
CA LYS A 11 -6.78 15.86 5.84
C LYS A 11 -5.54 16.49 6.45
N ILE A 12 -4.36 16.08 6.05
CA ILE A 12 -3.13 16.59 6.67
C ILE A 12 -2.95 18.11 6.50
N PRO A 13 -3.20 18.69 5.29
CA PRO A 13 -3.07 20.14 5.17
C PRO A 13 -3.97 20.92 6.13
N GLU A 14 -5.21 20.51 6.30
CA GLU A 14 -6.11 21.21 7.23
C GLU A 14 -5.72 20.99 8.69
N ILE A 15 -5.18 19.82 9.03
CA ILE A 15 -4.68 19.55 10.38
C ILE A 15 -3.50 20.49 10.70
N ILE A 16 -2.57 20.63 9.75
CA ILE A 16 -1.43 21.53 9.92
C ILE A 16 -1.90 22.98 10.03
N ALA A 17 -2.84 23.39 9.16
CA ALA A 17 -3.35 24.75 9.16
C ALA A 17 -4.10 25.10 10.44
N SER A 18 -4.62 24.12 11.18
CA SER A 18 -5.28 24.36 12.46
C SER A 18 -4.29 24.62 13.60
N ASP A 19 -3.00 24.37 13.37
CA ASP A 19 -1.95 24.63 14.33
C ASP A 19 -1.47 26.08 14.16
N ASN A 20 -1.42 26.83 15.26
CA ASN A 20 -1.15 28.25 15.23
C ASN A 20 0.15 28.61 14.51
N GLY A 21 0.04 29.54 13.56
CA GLY A 21 1.19 30.06 12.84
C GLY A 21 1.73 29.20 11.74
N LYS A 22 1.09 28.08 11.44
CA LYS A 22 1.55 27.19 10.36
C LYS A 22 0.68 27.33 9.10
N THR A 23 1.34 27.31 7.95
CA THR A 23 0.67 27.33 6.66
C THR A 23 1.28 26.21 5.79
N CYS A 24 0.47 25.70 4.84
CA CYS A 24 0.90 24.68 3.92
C CYS A 24 0.90 25.21 2.50
N VAL A 25 1.89 24.78 1.73
CA VAL A 25 1.88 24.93 0.27
C VAL A 25 1.69 23.56 -0.31
N THR A 26 0.62 23.36 -1.06
CA THR A 26 0.27 22.05 -1.64
C THR A 26 -0.03 22.20 -3.12
N ARG A 27 0.04 21.08 -3.83
CA ARG A 27 -0.44 21.01 -5.21
C ARG A 27 -1.06 19.62 -5.44
N ILE A 28 -1.91 19.53 -6.43
CA ILE A 28 -2.53 18.26 -6.83
C ILE A 28 -1.71 17.66 -7.97
N MET A 29 -1.25 16.42 -7.78
CA MET A 29 -0.48 15.71 -8.79
C MET A 29 -1.37 15.20 -9.92
N GLU A 30 -0.81 15.09 -11.13
CA GLU A 30 -1.46 14.38 -12.22
C GLU A 30 -1.28 12.88 -12.00
N ASP A 31 -2.11 12.06 -12.67
CA ASP A 31 -2.18 10.62 -12.42
C ASP A 31 -0.85 9.88 -12.57
N GLY A 32 -0.03 10.25 -13.56
CA GLY A 32 1.27 9.61 -13.76
C GLY A 32 2.21 9.80 -12.58
N GLU A 33 2.37 11.04 -12.15
CA GLU A 33 3.20 11.37 -10.99
C GLU A 33 2.60 10.76 -9.71
N TYR A 34 1.28 10.82 -9.59
CA TYR A 34 0.57 10.29 -8.44
C TYR A 34 0.82 8.78 -8.28
N LEU A 35 0.68 8.02 -9.37
CA LEU A 35 0.92 6.57 -9.33
C LEU A 35 2.36 6.24 -8.93
N GLU A 36 3.34 6.94 -9.50
CA GLU A 36 4.75 6.74 -9.13
C GLU A 36 4.98 7.03 -7.65
N THR A 37 4.39 8.13 -7.17
CA THR A 37 4.52 8.53 -5.77
C THR A 37 3.83 7.54 -4.84
N LEU A 38 2.66 6.99 -5.23
CA LEU A 38 2.00 5.95 -4.47
C LEU A 38 2.84 4.67 -4.39
N ASN A 39 3.50 4.29 -5.49
CA ASN A 39 4.38 3.12 -5.48
C ASN A 39 5.55 3.31 -4.50
N THR A 40 6.13 4.50 -4.48
CA THR A 40 7.18 4.84 -3.52
C THR A 40 6.64 4.81 -2.08
N LYS A 41 5.44 5.34 -1.88
CA LYS A 41 4.78 5.37 -0.58
C LYS A 41 4.53 3.94 -0.07
N MET A 42 4.14 3.04 -0.96
CA MET A 42 3.95 1.63 -0.60
C MET A 42 5.24 1.01 -0.06
N GLN A 43 6.38 1.30 -0.67
CA GLN A 43 7.68 0.84 -0.20
C GLN A 43 8.00 1.41 1.18
N GLU A 44 7.71 2.68 1.41
CA GLU A 44 7.92 3.32 2.71
C GLU A 44 7.08 2.67 3.81
N GLU A 45 5.79 2.45 3.55
CA GLU A 45 4.89 1.84 4.53
C GLU A 45 5.29 0.39 4.82
N LEU A 46 5.73 -0.35 3.80
CA LEU A 46 6.25 -1.71 4.00
C LEU A 46 7.48 -1.69 4.90
N LYS A 47 8.39 -0.77 4.66
CA LYS A 47 9.59 -0.62 5.48
C LYS A 47 9.24 -0.31 6.94
N GLU A 48 8.31 0.62 7.15
CA GLU A 48 7.85 0.98 8.49
C GLU A 48 7.23 -0.22 9.21
N TYR A 49 6.43 -1.02 8.50
CA TYR A 49 5.88 -2.23 9.07
C TYR A 49 6.98 -3.22 9.47
N LEU A 50 7.96 -3.44 8.60
CA LEU A 50 9.04 -4.38 8.88
C LEU A 50 9.90 -3.94 10.09
N GLU A 51 10.01 -2.64 10.31
CA GLU A 51 10.77 -2.10 11.45
C GLU A 51 9.98 -2.15 12.76
N SER A 52 8.69 -1.81 12.72
CA SER A 52 7.87 -1.71 13.94
C SER A 52 7.10 -2.98 14.26
N GLY A 53 6.65 -3.73 13.24
CA GLY A 53 5.75 -4.87 13.41
C GLY A 53 4.33 -4.49 13.82
N ASP A 54 4.00 -3.20 13.82
CA ASP A 54 2.68 -2.73 14.27
C ASP A 54 1.61 -2.92 13.21
N VAL A 55 0.43 -3.37 13.66
CA VAL A 55 -0.73 -3.58 12.77
C VAL A 55 -1.17 -2.28 12.10
N GLU A 56 -1.00 -1.14 12.77
CA GLU A 56 -1.34 0.17 12.20
C GLU A 56 -0.60 0.45 10.90
N GLU A 57 0.64 -0.02 10.79
CA GLU A 57 1.42 0.14 9.56
C GLU A 57 0.82 -0.67 8.41
N LEU A 58 0.17 -1.80 8.72
CA LEU A 58 -0.55 -2.57 7.70
C LEU A 58 -1.78 -1.80 7.20
N ALA A 59 -2.46 -1.06 8.09
CA ALA A 59 -3.58 -0.22 7.69
C ALA A 59 -3.10 0.90 6.76
N ASP A 60 -1.95 1.50 7.05
CA ASP A 60 -1.35 2.52 6.19
C ASP A 60 -1.00 1.93 4.82
N LEU A 61 -0.43 0.73 4.79
CA LEU A 61 -0.11 0.03 3.55
C LEU A 61 -1.37 -0.24 2.73
N GLU A 62 -2.45 -0.69 3.37
CA GLU A 62 -3.71 -0.95 2.67
C GLU A 62 -4.32 0.33 2.11
N GLU A 63 -4.22 1.45 2.81
CA GLU A 63 -4.73 2.71 2.31
C GLU A 63 -4.02 3.15 1.03
N VAL A 64 -2.71 2.96 0.97
CA VAL A 64 -1.94 3.21 -0.26
C VAL A 64 -2.38 2.26 -1.38
N LEU A 65 -2.59 0.98 -1.05
CA LEU A 65 -3.08 -0.01 -2.01
C LEU A 65 -4.43 0.40 -2.61
N ARG A 66 -5.36 0.87 -1.79
CA ARG A 66 -6.67 1.34 -2.26
C ARG A 66 -6.55 2.54 -3.19
N ALA A 67 -5.64 3.48 -2.88
CA ALA A 67 -5.39 4.62 -3.75
C ALA A 67 -4.83 4.19 -5.11
N ILE A 68 -3.95 3.19 -5.13
CA ILE A 68 -3.42 2.62 -6.38
C ILE A 68 -4.55 2.01 -7.22
N LEU A 69 -5.46 1.27 -6.58
CA LEU A 69 -6.61 0.69 -7.29
C LEU A 69 -7.47 1.77 -7.93
N ASP A 70 -7.69 2.89 -7.23
CA ASP A 70 -8.45 4.02 -7.77
C ASP A 70 -7.80 4.57 -9.04
N VAL A 71 -6.48 4.75 -9.04
CA VAL A 71 -5.76 5.24 -10.22
C VAL A 71 -5.90 4.26 -11.38
N LYS A 72 -5.92 2.96 -11.09
CA LYS A 72 -6.04 1.91 -12.11
C LYS A 72 -7.49 1.64 -12.51
N ASN A 73 -8.44 2.38 -11.95
CA ASN A 73 -9.88 2.21 -12.20
C ASN A 73 -10.41 0.81 -11.87
N VAL A 74 -9.88 0.23 -10.79
CA VAL A 74 -10.32 -1.06 -10.27
C VAL A 74 -11.03 -0.81 -8.95
N SER A 75 -12.29 -1.22 -8.84
CA SER A 75 -13.01 -1.10 -7.57
C SER A 75 -12.48 -2.10 -6.56
N TYR A 76 -12.69 -1.80 -5.28
CA TYR A 76 -12.27 -2.74 -4.23
C TYR A 76 -12.99 -4.08 -4.35
N GLU A 77 -14.26 -4.06 -4.77
CA GLU A 77 -15.04 -5.28 -5.00
C GLU A 77 -14.43 -6.14 -6.12
N GLU A 78 -14.05 -5.51 -7.24
CA GLU A 78 -13.36 -6.22 -8.32
C GLU A 78 -12.03 -6.80 -7.85
N PHE A 79 -11.29 -6.04 -7.07
CA PHE A 79 -10.02 -6.48 -6.50
C PHE A 79 -10.22 -7.69 -5.57
N GLU A 80 -11.27 -7.67 -4.74
CA GLU A 80 -11.59 -8.78 -3.85
C GLU A 80 -11.95 -10.05 -4.62
N ILE A 81 -12.63 -9.92 -5.77
CA ILE A 81 -12.91 -11.06 -6.64
C ILE A 81 -11.59 -11.67 -7.16
N ILE A 82 -10.65 -10.83 -7.58
CA ILE A 82 -9.34 -11.29 -8.03
C ILE A 82 -8.61 -12.02 -6.89
N ARG A 83 -8.60 -11.43 -5.71
CA ARG A 83 -7.94 -12.01 -4.54
C ARG A 83 -8.55 -13.35 -4.16
N ASN A 84 -9.88 -13.40 -4.07
CA ASN A 84 -10.60 -14.63 -3.72
C ASN A 84 -10.42 -15.74 -4.77
N THR A 85 -10.37 -15.39 -6.05
CA THR A 85 -10.11 -16.35 -7.11
C THR A 85 -8.75 -17.04 -6.94
N LYS A 86 -7.74 -16.26 -6.55
CA LYS A 86 -6.42 -16.82 -6.25
C LYS A 86 -6.45 -17.72 -5.02
N VAL A 87 -7.21 -17.36 -4.00
CA VAL A 87 -7.37 -18.18 -2.80
C VAL A 87 -8.04 -19.51 -3.15
N GLU A 88 -9.06 -19.51 -4.00
CA GLU A 88 -9.73 -20.73 -4.44
C GLU A 88 -8.77 -21.66 -5.21
N LYS A 89 -7.93 -21.11 -6.05
CA LYS A 89 -7.01 -21.89 -6.88
C LYS A 89 -5.77 -22.35 -6.14
N ARG A 90 -5.22 -21.52 -5.27
CA ARG A 90 -3.89 -21.73 -4.66
C ARG A 90 -3.90 -21.81 -3.15
N GLY A 91 -5.02 -21.45 -2.52
CA GLY A 91 -5.12 -21.37 -1.08
C GLY A 91 -4.61 -20.05 -0.52
N ALA A 92 -4.78 -19.87 0.76
CA ALA A 92 -4.20 -18.77 1.51
C ALA A 92 -2.87 -19.25 2.14
N PHE A 93 -2.44 -18.63 3.23
CA PHE A 93 -1.17 -18.99 3.88
C PHE A 93 -1.37 -19.63 5.27
N LYS A 94 -2.57 -20.10 5.55
CA LYS A 94 -2.94 -20.56 6.90
C LYS A 94 -2.26 -21.84 7.35
N LYS A 95 -1.83 -22.68 6.40
CA LYS A 95 -1.20 -23.95 6.73
C LYS A 95 0.29 -23.82 7.04
N LYS A 96 0.87 -22.64 6.89
CA LYS A 96 2.29 -22.38 7.22
C LYS A 96 3.27 -23.28 6.45
N ILE A 97 2.96 -23.54 5.18
CA ILE A 97 3.75 -24.46 4.36
C ILE A 97 4.99 -23.77 3.81
N PHE A 98 6.15 -24.33 4.12
CA PHE A 98 7.42 -23.92 3.54
C PHE A 98 7.88 -24.96 2.55
N LEU A 99 7.92 -24.62 1.27
CA LEU A 99 8.30 -25.55 0.21
C LEU A 99 9.82 -25.66 0.16
N GLU A 100 10.34 -26.82 0.51
CA GLU A 100 11.80 -27.03 0.55
C GLU A 100 12.35 -27.49 -0.79
N SER A 101 11.65 -28.39 -1.49
CA SER A 101 12.14 -28.88 -2.78
C SER A 101 11.01 -29.50 -3.60
N VAL A 102 11.27 -29.65 -4.88
CA VAL A 102 10.37 -30.34 -5.81
C VAL A 102 11.22 -31.31 -6.62
N SER A 103 10.76 -32.55 -6.72
CA SER A 103 11.40 -33.56 -7.56
C SER A 103 10.43 -34.03 -8.65
N GLU A 104 10.98 -34.46 -9.77
CA GLU A 104 10.16 -35.09 -10.80
C GLU A 104 9.66 -36.43 -10.27
N LYS A 105 8.47 -36.87 -10.75
CA LYS A 105 7.87 -38.13 -10.29
C LYS A 105 8.77 -39.33 -10.48
N ASP A 106 9.62 -39.29 -11.50
CA ASP A 106 10.51 -40.41 -11.83
C ASP A 106 11.86 -40.32 -11.13
N ASP A 107 12.10 -39.25 -10.35
CA ASP A 107 13.33 -39.11 -9.56
C ASP A 107 13.34 -40.08 -8.38
N LYS A 108 14.45 -40.72 -8.16
CA LYS A 108 14.61 -41.68 -7.05
C LYS A 108 15.83 -41.37 -6.20
#